data_6b3aa9713c47621170574b5d92d3ee6e
#
_entry.id   6b3aa9713c47621170574b5d92d3ee6e
#
_cell.length_a   1.000
_cell.length_b   1.000
_cell.length_c   1.000
_cell.angle_alpha   90.00
_cell.angle_beta   90.00
_cell.angle_gamma   90.00
#
_symmetry.space_group_name_H-M   'P 1'
#
loop_
_entity.id
_entity.type
_entity.pdbx_description
1 polymer ?
#
loop_
_entity_poly.entity_id
_entity_poly.type
_entity_poly.pdbx_seq_one_letter_code
_entity_poly.pdbx_strand_id
1 'polypeptide(L)'
;LAGVIALILRRGALSLVTLFLLASFIFFATEVLPGDALDVSLSADEIANMPAEVMARRKAELGLDRPILERYLGFMDGLLRFDLGRTIITRAPVGEIIAMPLRNSVALAGVTLLLALPVALAIAMAAAQAKGRALDNAVSGAAIIGYSVPEFVTGLLLIAVFAVWWPIFPATITASTDDPLSVLLAAAPLAIATTIIGSIAYLGRILRVGLIEVMAADFVERLHLSGIPRWRIIWLHALPAAMIPGLSAAALYAASLVSGVVVVEMVFAYPGIGAELVRAVTRREVHVVQAIALAAAICVVLFNLLADLGIAALDPRTRR
;
A
#
# COMPACT_ATOMS: atom_id res chain seq x y z
N LEU A 1 4.02 21.71 22.24
CA LEU A 1 2.83 21.82 21.39
C LEU A 1 3.12 22.60 20.11
N ALA A 2 3.75 23.78 20.17
CA ALA A 2 4.08 24.60 19.00
C ALA A 2 4.96 23.87 17.98
N GLY A 3 5.97 23.12 18.42
CA GLY A 3 6.85 22.33 17.54
C GLY A 3 6.12 21.21 16.80
N VAL A 4 5.20 20.51 17.47
CA VAL A 4 4.38 19.44 16.83
C VAL A 4 3.41 20.03 15.80
N ILE A 5 2.78 21.17 16.12
CA ILE A 5 1.89 21.87 15.18
C ILE A 5 2.68 22.33 13.94
N ALA A 6 3.86 22.94 14.13
CA ALA A 6 4.73 23.36 13.04
C ALA A 6 5.16 22.16 12.16
N LEU A 7 5.49 21.01 12.77
CA LEU A 7 5.81 19.78 12.07
C LEU A 7 4.63 19.30 11.21
N ILE A 8 3.42 19.24 11.80
CA ILE A 8 2.20 18.82 11.09
C ILE A 8 1.91 19.74 9.91
N LEU A 9 1.96 21.05 10.11
CA LEU A 9 1.71 22.04 9.05
C LEU A 9 2.74 21.91 7.92
N ARG A 10 4.03 21.81 8.27
CA ARG A 10 5.10 21.64 7.27
C ARG A 10 4.96 20.33 6.51
N ARG A 11 4.69 19.22 7.19
CA ARG A 11 4.48 17.90 6.56
C ARG A 11 3.22 17.88 5.72
N GLY A 12 2.13 18.46 6.21
CA GLY A 12 0.88 18.60 5.45
C GLY A 12 1.07 19.44 4.18
N ALA A 13 1.76 20.57 4.25
CA ALA A 13 2.07 21.39 3.09
C ALA A 13 2.93 20.64 2.05
N LEU A 14 3.99 19.95 2.51
CA LEU A 14 4.81 19.12 1.62
C LEU A 14 4.01 17.99 0.99
N SER A 15 3.12 17.35 1.75
CA SER A 15 2.22 16.31 1.25
C SER A 15 1.28 16.83 0.16
N LEU A 16 0.71 18.02 0.35
CA LEU A 16 -0.14 18.64 -0.68
C LEU A 16 0.65 18.97 -1.95
N VAL A 17 1.86 19.50 -1.82
CA VAL A 17 2.74 19.73 -2.98
C VAL A 17 3.06 18.41 -3.70
N THR A 18 3.39 17.36 -2.95
CA THR A 18 3.67 16.03 -3.52
C THR A 18 2.44 15.49 -4.25
N LEU A 19 1.26 15.57 -3.66
CA LEU A 19 0.01 15.11 -4.31
C LEU A 19 -0.30 15.93 -5.55
N PHE A 20 -0.10 17.24 -5.54
CA PHE A 20 -0.28 18.09 -6.71
C PHE A 20 0.68 17.69 -7.84
N LEU A 21 1.96 17.49 -7.54
CA LEU A 21 2.95 17.07 -8.53
C LEU A 21 2.64 15.67 -9.08
N LEU A 22 2.24 14.74 -8.23
CA LEU A 22 1.85 13.39 -8.64
C LEU A 22 0.58 13.41 -9.50
N ALA A 23 -0.45 14.17 -9.12
CA ALA A 23 -1.66 14.32 -9.92
C ALA A 23 -1.35 14.92 -11.31
N SER A 24 -0.50 15.95 -11.36
CA SER A 24 -0.02 16.53 -12.63
C SER A 24 0.74 15.49 -13.45
N PHE A 25 1.66 14.76 -12.83
CA PHE A 25 2.42 13.71 -13.51
C PHE A 25 1.52 12.60 -14.06
N ILE A 26 0.54 12.13 -13.26
CA ILE A 26 -0.43 11.11 -13.71
C ILE A 26 -1.22 11.60 -14.91
N PHE A 27 -1.72 12.85 -14.86
CA PHE A 27 -2.43 13.43 -15.99
C PHE A 27 -1.57 13.45 -17.24
N PHE A 28 -0.38 14.07 -17.20
CA PHE A 28 0.47 14.17 -18.37
C PHE A 28 0.99 12.81 -18.85
N ALA A 29 1.29 11.88 -17.94
CA ALA A 29 1.73 10.54 -18.32
C ALA A 29 0.65 9.77 -19.10
N THR A 30 -0.62 9.96 -18.76
CA THR A 30 -1.73 9.33 -19.48
C THR A 30 -2.10 10.04 -20.76
N GLU A 31 -1.86 11.35 -20.88
CA GLU A 31 -2.11 12.15 -22.07
C GLU A 31 -1.02 12.01 -23.15
N VAL A 32 0.23 11.75 -22.74
CA VAL A 32 1.37 11.58 -23.68
C VAL A 32 1.39 10.18 -24.30
N LEU A 33 0.64 9.23 -23.76
CA LEU A 33 0.50 7.91 -24.37
C LEU A 33 -0.07 8.06 -25.80
N PRO A 34 0.55 7.42 -26.81
CA PRO A 34 0.13 7.54 -28.19
C PRO A 34 -1.30 6.98 -28.37
N GLY A 35 -2.16 7.79 -28.96
CA GLY A 35 -3.59 7.53 -29.17
C GLY A 35 -4.47 8.28 -28.16
N ASP A 36 -5.57 8.85 -28.65
CA ASP A 36 -6.61 9.40 -27.75
C ASP A 36 -7.21 8.28 -26.91
N ALA A 37 -7.71 8.60 -25.71
CA ALA A 37 -8.37 7.63 -24.84
C ALA A 37 -9.49 6.84 -25.56
N LEU A 38 -10.12 7.44 -26.54
CA LEU A 38 -11.12 6.79 -27.39
C LEU A 38 -10.47 5.84 -28.40
N ASP A 39 -9.39 6.25 -29.08
CA ASP A 39 -8.66 5.42 -30.05
C ASP A 39 -8.07 4.19 -29.37
N VAL A 40 -7.68 4.32 -28.10
CA VAL A 40 -7.16 3.23 -27.27
C VAL A 40 -8.27 2.32 -26.74
N SER A 41 -9.50 2.83 -26.56
CA SER A 41 -10.64 2.04 -26.03
C SER A 41 -11.38 1.24 -27.11
N LEU A 42 -11.21 1.58 -28.38
CA LEU A 42 -11.83 0.90 -29.51
C LEU A 42 -10.84 -0.07 -30.17
N SER A 43 -11.36 -1.15 -30.74
CA SER A 43 -10.54 -2.04 -31.58
C SER A 43 -10.22 -1.37 -32.92
N ALA A 44 -9.14 -1.81 -33.58
CA ALA A 44 -8.77 -1.29 -34.90
C ALA A 44 -9.90 -1.42 -35.93
N ASP A 45 -10.68 -2.52 -35.85
CA ASP A 45 -11.82 -2.75 -36.73
C ASP A 45 -12.99 -1.81 -36.43
N GLU A 46 -13.24 -1.47 -35.17
CA GLU A 46 -14.27 -0.51 -34.76
C GLU A 46 -13.91 0.92 -35.26
N ILE A 47 -12.62 1.29 -35.11
CA ILE A 47 -12.12 2.58 -35.59
C ILE A 47 -12.26 2.68 -37.13
N ALA A 48 -11.85 1.62 -37.86
CA ALA A 48 -11.87 1.59 -39.30
C ALA A 48 -13.31 1.65 -39.86
N ASN A 49 -14.28 1.10 -39.14
CA ASN A 49 -15.68 1.06 -39.58
C ASN A 49 -16.54 2.20 -39.01
N MET A 50 -16.00 3.07 -38.16
CA MET A 50 -16.74 4.15 -37.53
C MET A 50 -16.75 5.40 -38.45
N PRO A 51 -17.94 5.95 -38.78
CA PRO A 51 -18.02 7.22 -39.52
C PRO A 51 -17.29 8.34 -38.79
N ALA A 52 -16.57 9.19 -39.57
CA ALA A 52 -15.79 10.29 -38.99
C ALA A 52 -16.61 11.24 -38.10
N GLU A 53 -17.90 11.46 -38.49
CA GLU A 53 -18.82 12.30 -37.71
C GLU A 53 -19.14 11.69 -36.35
N VAL A 54 -19.29 10.36 -36.24
CA VAL A 54 -19.55 9.65 -35.00
C VAL A 54 -18.31 9.68 -34.07
N MET A 55 -17.13 9.51 -34.67
CA MET A 55 -15.85 9.64 -33.97
C MET A 55 -15.67 11.05 -33.41
N ALA A 56 -15.87 12.09 -34.23
CA ALA A 56 -15.77 13.49 -33.81
C ALA A 56 -16.76 13.82 -32.69
N ARG A 57 -18.00 13.35 -32.78
CA ARG A 57 -19.01 13.53 -31.73
C ARG A 57 -18.60 12.84 -30.41
N ARG A 58 -18.09 11.62 -30.46
CA ARG A 58 -17.62 10.92 -29.26
C ARG A 58 -16.41 11.62 -28.62
N LYS A 59 -15.46 12.12 -29.44
CA LYS A 59 -14.32 12.91 -28.95
C LYS A 59 -14.80 14.20 -28.26
N ALA A 60 -15.76 14.90 -28.83
CA ALA A 60 -16.36 16.11 -28.24
C ALA A 60 -17.11 15.79 -26.92
N GLU A 61 -17.88 14.70 -26.88
CA GLU A 61 -18.59 14.26 -25.68
C GLU A 61 -17.64 13.88 -24.54
N LEU A 62 -16.42 13.42 -24.86
CA LEU A 62 -15.34 13.10 -23.89
C LEU A 62 -14.45 14.31 -23.60
N GLY A 63 -14.65 15.43 -24.31
CA GLY A 63 -13.82 16.62 -24.19
C GLY A 63 -12.39 16.43 -24.70
N LEU A 64 -12.14 15.40 -25.51
CA LEU A 64 -10.82 15.09 -26.07
C LEU A 64 -10.40 16.07 -27.19
N ASP A 65 -11.34 16.83 -27.69
CA ASP A 65 -11.16 17.92 -28.69
C ASP A 65 -10.65 19.23 -28.07
N ARG A 66 -10.69 19.33 -26.72
CA ARG A 66 -10.26 20.55 -26.03
C ARG A 66 -8.73 20.62 -25.93
N PRO A 67 -8.16 21.83 -25.84
CA PRO A 67 -6.75 22.03 -25.60
C PRO A 67 -6.31 21.31 -24.30
N ILE A 68 -5.10 20.71 -24.28
CA ILE A 68 -4.58 19.95 -23.16
C ILE A 68 -4.59 20.75 -21.84
N LEU A 69 -4.38 22.06 -21.92
CA LEU A 69 -4.41 22.94 -20.75
C LEU A 69 -5.82 23.02 -20.13
N GLU A 70 -6.86 23.11 -20.96
CA GLU A 70 -8.25 23.14 -20.47
C GLU A 70 -8.62 21.81 -19.81
N ARG A 71 -8.18 20.68 -20.39
CA ARG A 71 -8.38 19.34 -19.86
C ARG A 71 -7.64 19.18 -18.53
N TYR A 72 -6.41 19.67 -18.45
CA TYR A 72 -5.64 19.67 -17.20
C TYR A 72 -6.32 20.50 -16.10
N LEU A 73 -6.75 21.71 -16.41
CA LEU A 73 -7.46 22.56 -15.45
C LEU A 73 -8.79 21.94 -15.03
N GLY A 74 -9.53 21.32 -15.97
CA GLY A 74 -10.74 20.57 -15.67
C GLY A 74 -10.50 19.37 -14.76
N PHE A 75 -9.41 18.61 -15.00
CA PHE A 75 -8.99 17.52 -14.14
C PHE A 75 -8.66 18.00 -12.71
N MET A 76 -7.89 19.08 -12.58
CA MET A 76 -7.56 19.67 -11.28
C MET A 76 -8.80 20.22 -10.54
N ASP A 77 -9.71 20.88 -11.24
CA ASP A 77 -10.98 21.34 -10.66
C ASP A 77 -11.85 20.15 -10.20
N GLY A 78 -11.91 19.10 -11.01
CA GLY A 78 -12.58 17.84 -10.62
C GLY A 78 -12.01 17.25 -9.34
N LEU A 79 -10.67 17.16 -9.22
CA LEU A 79 -10.02 16.64 -8.01
C LEU A 79 -10.37 17.48 -6.78
N LEU A 80 -10.41 18.80 -6.88
CA LEU A 80 -10.79 19.69 -5.77
C LEU A 80 -12.25 19.50 -5.33
N ARG A 81 -13.11 19.04 -6.24
CA ARG A 81 -14.53 18.72 -5.97
C ARG A 81 -14.77 17.25 -5.66
N PHE A 82 -13.73 16.44 -5.55
CA PHE A 82 -13.81 14.98 -5.40
C PHE A 82 -14.55 14.28 -6.56
N ASP A 83 -14.55 14.90 -7.74
CA ASP A 83 -15.07 14.31 -8.97
C ASP A 83 -13.90 13.68 -9.74
N LEU A 84 -13.88 12.35 -9.78
CA LEU A 84 -12.86 11.55 -10.48
C LEU A 84 -13.24 11.27 -11.95
N GLY A 85 -14.32 11.89 -12.43
CA GLY A 85 -14.84 11.71 -13.76
C GLY A 85 -15.66 10.43 -13.93
N ARG A 86 -15.89 10.07 -15.20
CA ARG A 86 -16.71 8.92 -15.61
C ARG A 86 -15.92 8.00 -16.51
N THR A 87 -16.26 6.70 -16.46
CA THR A 87 -15.70 5.70 -17.39
C THR A 87 -16.04 6.03 -18.85
N ILE A 88 -15.15 5.63 -19.73
CA ILE A 88 -15.30 5.88 -21.18
C ILE A 88 -16.43 5.02 -21.75
N ILE A 89 -16.51 3.75 -21.36
CA ILE A 89 -17.43 2.77 -21.93
C ILE A 89 -18.82 2.87 -21.30
N THR A 90 -18.91 2.76 -19.97
CA THR A 90 -20.21 2.63 -19.25
C THR A 90 -20.78 3.96 -18.75
N ARG A 91 -19.98 5.06 -18.79
CA ARG A 91 -20.32 6.37 -18.23
C ARG A 91 -20.62 6.34 -16.71
N ALA A 92 -20.24 5.27 -16.04
CA ALA A 92 -20.40 5.16 -14.59
C ALA A 92 -19.42 6.10 -13.85
N PRO A 93 -19.79 6.65 -12.70
CA PRO A 93 -18.86 7.45 -11.88
C PRO A 93 -17.66 6.62 -11.44
N VAL A 94 -16.44 7.12 -11.72
CA VAL A 94 -15.19 6.40 -11.38
C VAL A 94 -15.06 6.17 -9.87
N GLY A 95 -15.50 7.15 -9.06
CA GLY A 95 -15.47 7.05 -7.61
C GLY A 95 -16.23 5.83 -7.07
N GLU A 96 -17.39 5.49 -7.65
CA GLU A 96 -18.18 4.32 -7.26
C GLU A 96 -17.46 3.01 -7.61
N ILE A 97 -16.77 2.96 -8.76
CA ILE A 97 -16.04 1.77 -9.21
C ILE A 97 -14.86 1.46 -8.30
N ILE A 98 -14.10 2.47 -7.89
CA ILE A 98 -12.89 2.27 -7.10
C ILE A 98 -13.15 2.19 -5.58
N ALA A 99 -14.30 2.68 -5.09
CA ALA A 99 -14.57 2.80 -3.65
C ALA A 99 -14.50 1.45 -2.92
N MET A 100 -15.20 0.44 -3.41
CA MET A 100 -15.21 -0.88 -2.80
C MET A 100 -13.84 -1.59 -2.92
N PRO A 101 -13.19 -1.65 -4.10
CA PRO A 101 -11.84 -2.22 -4.22
C PRO A 101 -10.81 -1.53 -3.33
N LEU A 102 -10.81 -0.20 -3.26
CA LEU A 102 -9.91 0.55 -2.38
C LEU A 102 -10.12 0.20 -0.91
N ARG A 103 -11.38 0.20 -0.46
CA ARG A 103 -11.76 -0.19 0.90
C ARG A 103 -11.25 -1.60 1.24
N ASN A 104 -11.40 -2.54 0.33
CA ASN A 104 -10.97 -3.91 0.52
C ASN A 104 -9.44 -4.01 0.63
N SER A 105 -8.67 -3.37 -0.26
CA SER A 105 -7.20 -3.37 -0.16
C SER A 105 -6.69 -2.69 1.09
N VAL A 106 -7.31 -1.58 1.51
CA VAL A 106 -6.98 -0.91 2.79
C VAL A 106 -7.28 -1.82 3.98
N ALA A 107 -8.41 -2.54 3.95
CA ALA A 107 -8.77 -3.50 5.00
C ALA A 107 -7.77 -4.67 5.04
N LEU A 108 -7.38 -5.23 3.89
CA LEU A 108 -6.36 -6.29 3.81
C LEU A 108 -5.02 -5.81 4.38
N ALA A 109 -4.56 -4.63 3.96
CA ALA A 109 -3.33 -4.04 4.48
C ALA A 109 -3.40 -3.78 5.99
N GLY A 110 -4.53 -3.26 6.47
CA GLY A 110 -4.76 -3.01 7.89
C GLY A 110 -4.70 -4.28 8.74
N VAL A 111 -5.41 -5.34 8.35
CA VAL A 111 -5.40 -6.63 9.05
C VAL A 111 -4.02 -7.28 8.98
N THR A 112 -3.38 -7.25 7.80
CA THR A 112 -2.02 -7.76 7.63
C THR A 112 -1.05 -7.10 8.62
N LEU A 113 -1.02 -5.78 8.68
CA LEU A 113 -0.12 -5.05 9.58
C LEU A 113 -0.47 -5.23 11.06
N LEU A 114 -1.75 -5.24 11.39
CA LEU A 114 -2.22 -5.48 12.77
C LEU A 114 -1.73 -6.82 13.31
N LEU A 115 -1.70 -7.85 12.46
CA LEU A 115 -1.25 -9.18 12.84
C LEU A 115 0.26 -9.36 12.69
N ALA A 116 0.85 -8.84 11.61
CA ALA A 116 2.26 -9.02 11.31
C ALA A 116 3.18 -8.21 12.22
N LEU A 117 2.83 -6.96 12.55
CA LEU A 117 3.72 -6.07 13.31
C LEU A 117 4.04 -6.59 14.72
N PRO A 118 3.08 -7.04 15.54
CA PRO A 118 3.38 -7.63 16.85
C PRO A 118 4.23 -8.89 16.75
N VAL A 119 3.95 -9.75 15.76
CA VAL A 119 4.72 -10.99 15.55
C VAL A 119 6.14 -10.68 15.09
N ALA A 120 6.30 -9.77 14.12
CA ALA A 120 7.61 -9.31 13.65
C ALA A 120 8.42 -8.70 14.80
N LEU A 121 7.78 -7.91 15.65
CA LEU A 121 8.42 -7.32 16.84
C LEU A 121 8.87 -8.39 17.84
N ALA A 122 8.02 -9.34 18.15
CA ALA A 122 8.36 -10.43 19.07
C ALA A 122 9.55 -11.27 18.55
N ILE A 123 9.53 -11.63 17.27
CA ILE A 123 10.62 -12.35 16.59
C ILE A 123 11.90 -11.50 16.58
N ALA A 124 11.81 -10.22 16.22
CA ALA A 124 12.95 -9.31 16.22
C ALA A 124 13.59 -9.16 17.59
N MET A 125 12.77 -9.04 18.65
CA MET A 125 13.24 -8.97 20.04
C MET A 125 13.95 -10.26 20.47
N ALA A 126 13.38 -11.42 20.15
CA ALA A 126 13.98 -12.72 20.49
C ALA A 126 15.34 -12.89 19.77
N ALA A 127 15.39 -12.56 18.48
CA ALA A 127 16.62 -12.63 17.67
C ALA A 127 17.68 -11.62 18.15
N ALA A 128 17.30 -10.37 18.44
CA ALA A 128 18.22 -9.33 18.92
C ALA A 128 18.85 -9.71 20.29
N GLN A 129 18.07 -10.31 21.18
CA GLN A 129 18.59 -10.81 22.48
C GLN A 129 19.52 -12.01 22.33
N ALA A 130 19.35 -12.79 21.28
CA ALA A 130 20.17 -13.95 20.94
C ALA A 130 21.25 -13.63 19.90
N LYS A 131 21.64 -12.36 19.76
CA LYS A 131 22.60 -11.88 18.73
C LYS A 131 23.80 -12.82 18.59
N GLY A 132 24.05 -13.28 17.35
CA GLY A 132 25.16 -14.18 17.02
C GLY A 132 24.97 -15.66 17.43
N ARG A 133 23.83 -16.03 18.03
CA ARG A 133 23.50 -17.43 18.40
C ARG A 133 22.66 -18.10 17.30
N ALA A 134 22.44 -19.39 17.44
CA ALA A 134 21.68 -20.22 16.51
C ALA A 134 20.27 -19.66 16.21
N LEU A 135 19.56 -19.17 17.22
CA LEU A 135 18.23 -18.56 17.04
C LEU A 135 18.30 -17.31 16.14
N ASP A 136 19.27 -16.45 16.37
CA ASP A 136 19.47 -15.24 15.57
C ASP A 136 19.79 -15.57 14.11
N ASN A 137 20.67 -16.54 13.90
CA ASN A 137 21.02 -16.99 12.56
C ASN A 137 19.84 -17.66 11.84
N ALA A 138 19.04 -18.47 12.56
CA ALA A 138 17.87 -19.13 12.02
C ALA A 138 16.78 -18.10 11.61
N VAL A 139 16.47 -17.13 12.49
CA VAL A 139 15.51 -16.06 12.20
C VAL A 139 15.98 -15.20 11.02
N SER A 140 17.25 -14.83 10.99
CA SER A 140 17.81 -14.04 9.91
C SER A 140 17.79 -14.79 8.58
N GLY A 141 18.14 -16.08 8.57
CA GLY A 141 18.06 -16.95 7.40
C GLY A 141 16.62 -17.11 6.91
N ALA A 142 15.68 -17.37 7.81
CA ALA A 142 14.25 -17.48 7.49
C ALA A 142 13.70 -16.17 6.90
N ALA A 143 14.09 -15.02 7.45
CA ALA A 143 13.69 -13.71 6.93
C ALA A 143 14.26 -13.44 5.53
N ILE A 144 15.52 -13.84 5.26
CA ILE A 144 16.11 -13.72 3.92
C ILE A 144 15.34 -14.60 2.92
N ILE A 145 15.08 -15.86 3.27
CA ILE A 145 14.32 -16.78 2.41
C ILE A 145 12.90 -16.22 2.17
N GLY A 146 12.20 -15.85 3.25
CA GLY A 146 10.82 -15.35 3.15
C GLY A 146 10.69 -14.07 2.33
N TYR A 147 11.71 -13.19 2.35
CA TYR A 147 11.71 -11.98 1.54
C TYR A 147 12.16 -12.22 0.09
N SER A 148 13.00 -13.23 -0.15
CA SER A 148 13.50 -13.56 -1.49
C SER A 148 12.47 -14.31 -2.34
N VAL A 149 11.53 -15.02 -1.71
CA VAL A 149 10.45 -15.71 -2.41
C VAL A 149 9.38 -14.70 -2.82
N PRO A 150 9.04 -14.59 -4.11
CA PRO A 150 7.94 -13.73 -4.54
C PRO A 150 6.63 -14.09 -3.82
N GLU A 151 5.88 -13.07 -3.38
CA GLU A 151 4.65 -13.30 -2.59
C GLU A 151 3.63 -14.21 -3.29
N PHE A 152 3.52 -14.13 -4.62
CA PHE A 152 2.62 -15.02 -5.36
C PHE A 152 3.05 -16.49 -5.30
N VAL A 153 4.34 -16.78 -5.25
CA VAL A 153 4.84 -18.15 -5.08
C VAL A 153 4.45 -18.68 -3.71
N THR A 154 4.62 -17.86 -2.66
CA THR A 154 4.15 -18.19 -1.31
C THR A 154 2.64 -18.44 -1.31
N GLY A 155 1.87 -17.59 -1.99
CA GLY A 155 0.42 -17.76 -2.15
C GLY A 155 0.04 -19.08 -2.83
N LEU A 156 0.68 -19.42 -3.95
CA LEU A 156 0.44 -20.66 -4.65
C LEU A 156 0.80 -21.90 -3.81
N LEU A 157 1.90 -21.82 -3.04
CA LEU A 157 2.27 -22.91 -2.12
C LEU A 157 1.24 -23.08 -1.00
N LEU A 158 0.73 -21.98 -0.44
CA LEU A 158 -0.34 -22.03 0.56
C LEU A 158 -1.64 -22.60 -0.01
N ILE A 159 -2.00 -22.25 -1.24
CA ILE A 159 -3.14 -22.86 -1.96
C ILE A 159 -2.90 -24.35 -2.13
N ALA A 160 -1.74 -24.77 -2.62
CA ALA A 160 -1.43 -26.18 -2.83
C ALA A 160 -1.55 -26.99 -1.52
N VAL A 161 -1.04 -26.46 -0.42
CA VAL A 161 -1.06 -27.15 0.88
C VAL A 161 -2.46 -27.10 1.51
N PHE A 162 -3.06 -25.92 1.64
CA PHE A 162 -4.23 -25.71 2.49
C PHE A 162 -5.58 -25.67 1.75
N ALA A 163 -5.56 -25.63 0.44
CA ALA A 163 -6.77 -25.72 -0.37
C ALA A 163 -6.85 -27.02 -1.18
N VAL A 164 -5.70 -27.62 -1.57
CA VAL A 164 -5.68 -28.82 -2.41
C VAL A 164 -5.33 -30.07 -1.60
N TRP A 165 -4.19 -30.10 -0.89
CA TRP A 165 -3.76 -31.28 -0.14
C TRP A 165 -4.52 -31.45 1.19
N TRP A 166 -4.69 -30.38 1.92
CA TRP A 166 -5.49 -30.30 3.14
C TRP A 166 -6.57 -29.27 2.97
N PRO A 167 -7.74 -29.58 2.41
CA PRO A 167 -8.77 -28.62 2.04
C PRO A 167 -9.44 -27.97 3.26
N ILE A 168 -8.68 -27.14 3.96
CA ILE A 168 -9.12 -26.40 5.16
C ILE A 168 -9.68 -25.04 4.77
N PHE A 169 -9.04 -24.38 3.77
CA PHE A 169 -9.40 -23.05 3.31
C PHE A 169 -9.71 -23.03 1.82
N PRO A 170 -10.63 -22.15 1.36
CA PRO A 170 -10.91 -21.99 -0.06
C PRO A 170 -9.68 -21.43 -0.80
N ALA A 171 -9.44 -21.87 -2.03
CA ALA A 171 -8.36 -21.39 -2.89
C ALA A 171 -8.58 -19.95 -3.37
N THR A 172 -9.84 -19.60 -3.61
CA THR A 172 -10.24 -18.29 -4.16
C THR A 172 -11.44 -17.72 -3.40
N ILE A 173 -11.59 -16.41 -3.45
CA ILE A 173 -12.67 -15.71 -2.81
C ILE A 173 -13.88 -15.68 -3.73
N THR A 174 -14.93 -16.42 -3.37
CA THR A 174 -16.19 -16.50 -4.12
C THR A 174 -17.30 -15.64 -3.51
N ALA A 175 -17.06 -15.04 -2.33
CA ALA A 175 -18.06 -14.22 -1.65
C ALA A 175 -18.17 -12.85 -2.31
N SER A 176 -19.31 -12.57 -2.93
CA SER A 176 -19.72 -11.23 -3.37
C SER A 176 -20.44 -10.52 -2.24
N THR A 177 -19.74 -10.06 -1.23
CA THR A 177 -20.36 -9.29 -0.14
C THR A 177 -19.80 -7.87 -0.14
N ASP A 178 -20.68 -6.90 0.04
CA ASP A 178 -20.33 -5.48 0.13
C ASP A 178 -19.61 -5.14 1.45
N ASP A 179 -19.52 -6.10 2.37
CA ASP A 179 -18.86 -5.92 3.66
C ASP A 179 -17.40 -6.43 3.62
N PRO A 180 -16.39 -5.52 3.75
CA PRO A 180 -14.96 -5.90 3.71
C PRO A 180 -14.59 -6.88 4.82
N LEU A 181 -15.23 -6.81 5.98
CA LEU A 181 -14.89 -7.67 7.10
C LEU A 181 -15.34 -9.11 6.82
N SER A 182 -16.51 -9.30 6.22
CA SER A 182 -16.96 -10.63 5.80
C SER A 182 -16.09 -11.23 4.70
N VAL A 183 -15.63 -10.40 3.74
CA VAL A 183 -14.67 -10.80 2.71
C VAL A 183 -13.34 -11.23 3.33
N LEU A 184 -12.84 -10.50 4.32
CA LEU A 184 -11.58 -10.83 5.01
C LEU A 184 -11.71 -12.10 5.86
N LEU A 185 -12.79 -12.24 6.63
CA LEU A 185 -12.93 -13.35 7.59
C LEU A 185 -13.33 -14.67 6.91
N ALA A 186 -14.22 -14.61 5.92
CA ALA A 186 -14.74 -15.82 5.29
C ALA A 186 -13.90 -16.32 4.12
N ALA A 187 -13.18 -15.44 3.44
CA ALA A 187 -12.68 -15.73 2.12
C ALA A 187 -11.18 -15.47 1.90
N ALA A 188 -10.50 -14.76 2.80
CA ALA A 188 -9.10 -14.33 2.58
C ALA A 188 -8.03 -14.91 3.53
N PRO A 189 -8.23 -16.05 4.25
CA PRO A 189 -7.20 -16.51 5.21
C PRO A 189 -5.85 -16.77 4.54
N LEU A 190 -5.85 -17.33 3.34
CA LEU A 190 -4.60 -17.62 2.60
C LEU A 190 -3.97 -16.36 2.02
N ALA A 191 -4.77 -15.40 1.54
CA ALA A 191 -4.26 -14.11 1.08
C ALA A 191 -3.62 -13.32 2.24
N ILE A 192 -4.30 -13.28 3.40
CA ILE A 192 -3.79 -12.67 4.63
C ILE A 192 -2.51 -13.37 5.08
N ALA A 193 -2.47 -14.71 5.12
CA ALA A 193 -1.29 -15.47 5.49
C ALA A 193 -0.11 -15.19 4.56
N THR A 194 -0.36 -15.10 3.25
CA THR A 194 0.66 -14.76 2.25
C THR A 194 1.29 -13.40 2.55
N THR A 195 0.46 -12.38 2.73
CA THR A 195 0.95 -11.01 2.99
C THR A 195 1.59 -10.87 4.38
N ILE A 196 1.12 -11.61 5.39
CA ILE A 196 1.73 -11.65 6.74
C ILE A 196 3.14 -12.23 6.68
N ILE A 197 3.37 -13.32 5.95
CA ILE A 197 4.70 -13.96 5.84
C ILE A 197 5.72 -12.97 5.27
N GLY A 198 5.39 -12.29 4.16
CA GLY A 198 6.22 -11.25 3.57
C GLY A 198 6.47 -10.07 4.53
N SER A 199 5.41 -9.62 5.21
CA SER A 199 5.49 -8.52 6.19
C SER A 199 6.42 -8.85 7.35
N ILE A 200 6.30 -10.03 7.94
CA ILE A 200 7.14 -10.48 9.07
C ILE A 200 8.60 -10.56 8.63
N ALA A 201 8.87 -11.12 7.45
CA ALA A 201 10.22 -11.22 6.91
C ALA A 201 10.87 -9.84 6.72
N TYR A 202 10.14 -8.88 6.18
CA TYR A 202 10.62 -7.51 5.95
C TYR A 202 10.77 -6.71 7.25
N LEU A 203 9.67 -6.57 8.01
CA LEU A 203 9.63 -5.74 9.21
C LEU A 203 10.48 -6.33 10.34
N GLY A 204 10.46 -7.66 10.52
CA GLY A 204 11.25 -8.35 11.52
C GLY A 204 12.74 -8.10 11.37
N ARG A 205 13.25 -8.06 10.14
CA ARG A 205 14.65 -7.75 9.85
C ARG A 205 15.02 -6.31 10.22
N ILE A 206 14.18 -5.34 9.85
CA ILE A 206 14.44 -3.92 10.15
C ILE A 206 14.39 -3.68 11.65
N LEU A 207 13.36 -4.18 12.32
CA LEU A 207 13.19 -4.05 13.77
C LEU A 207 14.34 -4.72 14.54
N ARG A 208 14.81 -5.91 14.07
CA ARG A 208 15.96 -6.60 14.67
C ARG A 208 17.23 -5.75 14.59
N VAL A 209 17.53 -5.18 13.42
CA VAL A 209 18.72 -4.33 13.23
C VAL A 209 18.62 -3.11 14.14
N GLY A 210 17.50 -2.39 14.13
CA GLY A 210 17.29 -1.24 15.01
C GLY A 210 17.42 -1.58 16.51
N LEU A 211 16.89 -2.73 16.94
CA LEU A 211 17.06 -3.19 18.34
C LEU A 211 18.52 -3.47 18.68
N ILE A 212 19.28 -4.11 17.78
CA ILE A 212 20.70 -4.41 18.02
C ILE A 212 21.52 -3.10 18.12
N GLU A 213 21.26 -2.13 17.25
CA GLU A 213 21.93 -0.83 17.26
C GLU A 213 21.63 -0.05 18.55
N VAL A 214 20.35 0.03 18.93
CA VAL A 214 19.95 0.74 20.14
C VAL A 214 20.50 0.06 21.41
N MET A 215 20.48 -1.27 21.45
CA MET A 215 21.02 -2.03 22.59
C MET A 215 22.54 -1.90 22.73
N ALA A 216 23.25 -1.51 21.68
CA ALA A 216 24.70 -1.24 21.70
C ALA A 216 25.03 0.23 22.00
N ALA A 217 24.03 1.10 22.18
CA ALA A 217 24.26 2.53 22.40
C ALA A 217 24.68 2.83 23.86
N ASP A 218 25.54 3.85 24.04
CA ASP A 218 26.12 4.22 25.34
C ASP A 218 25.08 4.53 26.44
N PHE A 219 23.90 5.02 26.05
CA PHE A 219 22.85 5.29 27.05
C PHE A 219 22.30 4.01 27.67
N VAL A 220 22.26 2.91 26.92
CA VAL A 220 21.83 1.58 27.43
C VAL A 220 22.84 1.06 28.43
N GLU A 221 24.12 1.21 28.14
CA GLU A 221 25.20 0.84 29.08
C GLU A 221 25.11 1.64 30.38
N ARG A 222 24.92 2.97 30.28
CA ARG A 222 24.70 3.83 31.46
C ARG A 222 23.50 3.41 32.31
N LEU A 223 22.38 3.07 31.67
CA LEU A 223 21.19 2.57 32.37
C LEU A 223 21.47 1.25 33.10
N HIS A 224 22.26 0.37 32.48
CA HIS A 224 22.65 -0.90 33.06
C HIS A 224 23.57 -0.69 34.29
N LEU A 225 24.57 0.18 34.16
CA LEU A 225 25.47 0.57 35.27
C LEU A 225 24.72 1.25 36.43
N SER A 226 23.59 1.93 36.12
CA SER A 226 22.70 2.53 37.12
C SER A 226 21.79 1.51 37.84
N GLY A 227 21.97 0.21 37.57
CA GLY A 227 21.21 -0.87 38.23
C GLY A 227 19.78 -1.08 37.74
N ILE A 228 19.41 -0.48 36.59
CA ILE A 228 18.09 -0.67 36.01
C ILE A 228 17.99 -2.09 35.42
N PRO A 229 16.95 -2.87 35.74
CA PRO A 229 16.83 -4.24 35.28
C PRO A 229 16.65 -4.29 33.73
N ARG A 230 17.29 -5.28 33.10
CA ARG A 230 17.39 -5.44 31.66
C ARG A 230 16.03 -5.38 30.93
N TRP A 231 14.99 -6.00 31.50
CA TRP A 231 13.65 -5.97 30.90
C TRP A 231 13.08 -4.54 30.81
N ARG A 232 13.32 -3.71 31.85
CA ARG A 232 12.88 -2.30 31.87
C ARG A 232 13.66 -1.46 30.86
N ILE A 233 14.96 -1.72 30.70
CA ILE A 233 15.78 -1.06 29.67
C ILE A 233 15.22 -1.40 28.29
N ILE A 234 14.92 -2.67 28.01
CA ILE A 234 14.40 -3.10 26.71
C ILE A 234 13.04 -2.45 26.43
N TRP A 235 12.07 -2.62 27.32
CA TRP A 235 10.69 -2.20 27.04
C TRP A 235 10.46 -0.68 27.10
N LEU A 236 11.10 0.02 28.03
CA LEU A 236 10.83 1.45 28.27
C LEU A 236 11.80 2.37 27.57
N HIS A 237 13.00 1.91 27.20
CA HIS A 237 14.04 2.78 26.64
C HIS A 237 14.51 2.31 25.26
N ALA A 238 14.87 1.05 25.07
CA ALA A 238 15.40 0.56 23.81
C ALA A 238 14.31 0.38 22.74
N LEU A 239 13.18 -0.23 23.10
CA LEU A 239 12.10 -0.50 22.17
C LEU A 239 11.50 0.76 21.55
N PRO A 240 11.13 1.81 22.29
CA PRO A 240 10.63 3.03 21.69
C PRO A 240 11.63 3.67 20.70
N ALA A 241 12.92 3.65 21.02
CA ALA A 241 13.96 4.17 20.14
C ALA A 241 14.14 3.30 18.88
N ALA A 242 14.10 1.98 19.01
CA ALA A 242 14.21 1.04 17.90
C ALA A 242 12.96 1.03 17.00
N MET A 243 11.80 1.45 17.51
CA MET A 243 10.56 1.55 16.74
C MET A 243 10.58 2.72 15.73
N ILE A 244 11.45 3.71 15.88
CA ILE A 244 11.50 4.87 14.97
C ILE A 244 11.74 4.43 13.52
N PRO A 245 12.83 3.69 13.17
CA PRO A 245 13.00 3.16 11.82
C PRO A 245 11.93 2.12 11.46
N GLY A 246 11.44 1.36 12.45
CA GLY A 246 10.37 0.39 12.27
C GLY A 246 9.04 1.00 11.80
N LEU A 247 8.65 2.15 12.34
CA LEU A 247 7.43 2.87 11.94
C LEU A 247 7.54 3.38 10.50
N SER A 248 8.69 3.94 10.11
CA SER A 248 8.91 4.38 8.73
C SER A 248 8.83 3.19 7.76
N ALA A 249 9.44 2.06 8.11
CA ALA A 249 9.39 0.84 7.32
C ALA A 249 7.96 0.28 7.24
N ALA A 250 7.22 0.29 8.35
CA ALA A 250 5.82 -0.16 8.38
C ALA A 250 4.92 0.72 7.50
N ALA A 251 5.12 2.03 7.48
CA ALA A 251 4.37 2.93 6.62
C ALA A 251 4.64 2.69 5.13
N LEU A 252 5.91 2.53 4.74
CA LEU A 252 6.28 2.19 3.37
C LEU A 252 5.70 0.83 2.97
N TYR A 253 5.74 -0.15 3.87
CA TYR A 253 5.18 -1.47 3.61
C TYR A 253 3.65 -1.43 3.53
N ALA A 254 2.98 -0.65 4.39
CA ALA A 254 1.54 -0.41 4.30
C ALA A 254 1.13 0.17 2.95
N ALA A 255 1.89 1.16 2.50
CA ALA A 255 1.68 1.78 1.19
C ALA A 255 1.85 0.77 0.05
N SER A 256 2.87 -0.10 0.12
CA SER A 256 3.08 -1.16 -0.87
C SER A 256 1.97 -2.22 -0.83
N LEU A 257 1.44 -2.55 0.34
CA LEU A 257 0.30 -3.47 0.45
C LEU A 257 -0.96 -2.91 -0.22
N VAL A 258 -1.22 -1.62 -0.12
CA VAL A 258 -2.39 -1.01 -0.78
C VAL A 258 -2.17 -0.87 -2.29
N SER A 259 -0.97 -0.51 -2.73
CA SER A 259 -0.67 -0.23 -4.14
C SER A 259 -0.07 -1.41 -4.91
N GLY A 260 0.49 -2.41 -4.24
CA GLY A 260 1.40 -3.39 -4.84
C GLY A 260 1.02 -4.86 -4.70
N VAL A 261 -0.03 -5.22 -3.95
CA VAL A 261 -0.44 -6.63 -3.78
C VAL A 261 -1.29 -7.13 -4.95
N VAL A 262 -1.15 -6.49 -6.12
CA VAL A 262 -1.90 -6.81 -7.34
C VAL A 262 -1.89 -8.31 -7.64
N VAL A 263 -0.71 -8.92 -7.56
CA VAL A 263 -0.55 -10.34 -7.91
C VAL A 263 -1.23 -11.25 -6.89
N VAL A 264 -1.16 -10.93 -5.59
CA VAL A 264 -1.86 -11.68 -4.54
C VAL A 264 -3.37 -11.53 -4.70
N GLU A 265 -3.86 -10.33 -4.97
CA GLU A 265 -5.28 -10.08 -5.24
C GLU A 265 -5.77 -10.89 -6.45
N MET A 266 -4.96 -10.97 -7.51
CA MET A 266 -5.30 -11.78 -8.69
C MET A 266 -5.28 -13.29 -8.41
N VAL A 267 -4.26 -13.79 -7.69
CA VAL A 267 -4.11 -15.22 -7.36
C VAL A 267 -5.27 -15.71 -6.51
N PHE A 268 -5.71 -14.93 -5.54
CA PHE A 268 -6.80 -15.29 -4.64
C PHE A 268 -8.19 -14.79 -5.08
N ALA A 269 -8.28 -14.16 -6.27
CA ALA A 269 -9.48 -13.47 -6.73
C ALA A 269 -10.05 -12.47 -5.70
N TYR A 270 -9.17 -11.80 -4.95
CA TYR A 270 -9.54 -10.80 -3.97
C TYR A 270 -10.02 -9.52 -4.67
N PRO A 271 -11.22 -8.98 -4.32
CA PRO A 271 -11.78 -7.81 -4.99
C PRO A 271 -11.12 -6.51 -4.50
N GLY A 272 -9.82 -6.36 -4.75
CA GLY A 272 -9.02 -5.22 -4.34
C GLY A 272 -8.71 -4.24 -5.46
N ILE A 273 -8.01 -3.14 -5.09
CA ILE A 273 -7.71 -2.04 -6.00
C ILE A 273 -6.70 -2.44 -7.09
N GLY A 274 -5.78 -3.35 -6.78
CA GLY A 274 -4.81 -3.85 -7.75
C GLY A 274 -5.46 -4.73 -8.82
N ALA A 275 -6.41 -5.60 -8.43
CA ALA A 275 -7.19 -6.37 -9.37
C ALA A 275 -8.06 -5.46 -10.27
N GLU A 276 -8.61 -4.37 -9.71
CA GLU A 276 -9.34 -3.37 -10.49
C GLU A 276 -8.44 -2.61 -11.44
N LEU A 277 -7.21 -2.28 -11.03
CA LEU A 277 -6.20 -1.67 -11.91
C LEU A 277 -5.94 -2.53 -13.15
N VAL A 278 -5.74 -3.84 -12.96
CA VAL A 278 -5.52 -4.76 -14.10
C VAL A 278 -6.74 -4.78 -15.02
N ARG A 279 -7.97 -4.82 -14.45
CA ARG A 279 -9.20 -4.74 -15.24
C ARG A 279 -9.31 -3.43 -16.01
N ALA A 280 -9.02 -2.30 -15.35
CA ALA A 280 -9.07 -0.98 -15.97
C ALA A 280 -8.05 -0.84 -17.11
N VAL A 281 -6.81 -1.32 -16.90
CA VAL A 281 -5.77 -1.32 -17.96
C VAL A 281 -6.20 -2.22 -19.13
N THR A 282 -6.72 -3.41 -18.86
CA THR A 282 -7.18 -4.33 -19.91
C THR A 282 -8.35 -3.75 -20.71
N ARG A 283 -9.26 -3.02 -20.05
CA ARG A 283 -10.40 -2.34 -20.67
C ARG A 283 -10.06 -0.95 -21.20
N ARG A 284 -8.82 -0.50 -21.00
CA ARG A 284 -8.33 0.83 -21.45
C ARG A 284 -9.11 2.00 -20.85
N GLU A 285 -9.61 1.84 -19.62
CA GLU A 285 -10.35 2.87 -18.88
C GLU A 285 -9.39 3.85 -18.18
N VAL A 286 -8.90 4.83 -18.96
CA VAL A 286 -7.85 5.77 -18.51
C VAL A 286 -8.22 6.51 -17.24
N HIS A 287 -9.48 6.99 -17.10
CA HIS A 287 -9.91 7.71 -15.90
C HIS A 287 -9.89 6.83 -14.65
N VAL A 288 -10.22 5.53 -14.79
CA VAL A 288 -10.12 4.57 -13.67
C VAL A 288 -8.67 4.35 -13.28
N VAL A 289 -7.76 4.19 -14.25
CA VAL A 289 -6.32 4.06 -14.01
C VAL A 289 -5.77 5.30 -13.30
N GLN A 290 -6.11 6.51 -13.75
CA GLN A 290 -5.72 7.77 -13.11
C GLN A 290 -6.21 7.84 -11.66
N ALA A 291 -7.47 7.51 -11.43
CA ALA A 291 -8.07 7.53 -10.10
C ALA A 291 -7.43 6.51 -9.14
N ILE A 292 -7.11 5.30 -9.62
CA ILE A 292 -6.41 4.28 -8.82
C ILE A 292 -4.99 4.74 -8.49
N ALA A 293 -4.25 5.27 -9.46
CA ALA A 293 -2.91 5.79 -9.24
C ALA A 293 -2.91 6.94 -8.21
N LEU A 294 -3.90 7.85 -8.30
CA LEU A 294 -4.06 8.93 -7.33
C LEU A 294 -4.43 8.40 -5.95
N ALA A 295 -5.36 7.45 -5.86
CA ALA A 295 -5.75 6.81 -4.59
C ALA A 295 -4.54 6.13 -3.93
N ALA A 296 -3.71 5.40 -4.69
CA ALA A 296 -2.47 4.81 -4.20
C ALA A 296 -1.50 5.89 -3.67
N ALA A 297 -1.32 6.99 -4.41
CA ALA A 297 -0.48 8.11 -3.98
C ALA A 297 -0.99 8.76 -2.68
N ILE A 298 -2.29 8.94 -2.54
CA ILE A 298 -2.92 9.43 -1.30
C ILE A 298 -2.65 8.47 -0.14
N CYS A 299 -2.80 7.16 -0.35
CA CYS A 299 -2.50 6.17 0.69
C CYS A 299 -1.03 6.22 1.12
N VAL A 300 -0.07 6.32 0.18
CA VAL A 300 1.36 6.49 0.49
C VAL A 300 1.58 7.72 1.38
N VAL A 301 1.01 8.86 0.99
CA VAL A 301 1.14 10.11 1.75
C VAL A 301 0.52 10.00 3.15
N LEU A 302 -0.66 9.39 3.26
CA LEU A 302 -1.34 9.19 4.55
C LEU A 302 -0.54 8.27 5.49
N PHE A 303 -0.05 7.13 5.00
CA PHE A 303 0.74 6.22 5.82
C PHE A 303 2.06 6.85 6.27
N ASN A 304 2.74 7.61 5.39
CA ASN A 304 3.93 8.35 5.77
C ASN A 304 3.64 9.44 6.82
N LEU A 305 2.53 10.17 6.67
CA LEU A 305 2.12 11.16 7.67
C LEU A 305 1.80 10.50 9.02
N LEU A 306 1.11 9.37 9.03
CA LEU A 306 0.85 8.61 10.26
C LEU A 306 2.14 8.12 10.92
N ALA A 307 3.13 7.66 10.13
CA ALA A 307 4.44 7.28 10.66
C ALA A 307 5.18 8.49 11.25
N ASP A 308 5.18 9.62 10.56
CA ASP A 308 5.80 10.85 11.08
C ASP A 308 5.18 11.31 12.41
N LEU A 309 3.85 11.21 12.55
CA LEU A 309 3.15 11.48 13.80
C LEU A 309 3.51 10.47 14.89
N GLY A 310 3.58 9.19 14.54
CA GLY A 310 4.02 8.14 15.46
C GLY A 310 5.46 8.35 15.93
N ILE A 311 6.36 8.71 15.03
CA ILE A 311 7.76 9.05 15.36
C ILE A 311 7.81 10.27 16.27
N ALA A 312 7.07 11.34 15.96
CA ALA A 312 7.02 12.53 16.79
C ALA A 312 6.46 12.25 18.21
N ALA A 313 5.59 11.26 18.34
CA ALA A 313 5.10 10.82 19.65
C ALA A 313 6.15 10.03 20.44
N LEU A 314 6.99 9.23 19.75
CA LEU A 314 8.01 8.39 20.37
C LEU A 314 9.34 9.11 20.61
N ASP A 315 9.71 10.09 19.79
CA ASP A 315 10.98 10.83 19.90
C ASP A 315 10.81 12.12 20.71
N PRO A 316 11.33 12.19 21.94
CA PRO A 316 11.28 13.40 22.75
C PRO A 316 12.02 14.61 22.14
N ARG A 317 12.95 14.38 21.20
CA ARG A 317 13.74 15.43 20.55
C ARG A 317 12.91 16.26 19.58
N THR A 318 11.85 15.69 19.03
CA THR A 318 10.94 16.37 18.10
C THR A 318 9.94 17.31 18.81
N ARG A 319 9.90 17.28 20.14
CA ARG A 319 9.01 18.12 20.98
C ARG A 319 9.60 19.47 21.35
N ARG A 320 10.85 19.74 20.98
CA ARG A 320 11.55 21.01 21.25
C ARG A 320 11.39 22.02 20.13
#